data_06eefb06d045f7c38b5e4d13d36e44e4
#
_entry.id   06eefb06d045f7c38b5e4d13d36e44e4
#
_cell.length_a   1.000
_cell.length_b   1.000
_cell.length_c   1.000
_cell.angle_alpha   90.00
_cell.angle_beta   90.00
_cell.angle_gamma   90.00
#
_symmetry.space_group_name_H-M   'P 1'
#
loop_
_entity.id
_entity.type
_entity.pdbx_description
1 polymer ?
#
loop_
_entity_poly.entity_id
_entity_poly.type
_entity_poly.pdbx_seq_one_letter_code
_entity_poly.pdbx_strand_id
1 'polypeptide(L)' 'MSLVQKHSVTIRGHRTSFSLEQPFFDALTEIAGRRGLSVAAVVAEVDGNRPKGANLSSALRVLVLDDARQASAAPANGA' A
#
# COMPACT_ATOMS: atom_id res chain seq x y z
N MET A 1 -2.06 -9.93 17.92
CA MET A 1 -2.36 -8.54 17.51
C MET A 1 -1.10 -7.87 17.02
N SER A 2 -1.18 -7.24 15.87
CA SER A 2 -0.01 -6.58 15.29
C SER A 2 0.06 -5.13 15.74
N LEU A 3 1.27 -4.69 16.09
CA LEU A 3 1.51 -3.29 16.41
C LEU A 3 1.72 -2.51 15.13
N VAL A 4 1.35 -1.24 15.16
CA VAL A 4 1.64 -0.31 14.07
C VAL A 4 3.13 0.00 14.10
N GLN A 5 3.78 -0.11 12.95
CA GLN A 5 5.19 0.17 12.80
C GLN A 5 5.40 1.30 11.82
N LYS A 6 6.36 2.16 12.11
CA LYS A 6 6.69 3.28 11.25
C LYS A 6 7.70 2.83 10.19
N HIS A 7 7.42 3.19 8.96
CA HIS A 7 8.30 2.93 7.82
C HIS A 7 8.64 4.25 7.15
N SER A 8 9.80 4.29 6.51
CA SER A 8 10.23 5.47 5.75
C SER A 8 10.68 5.05 4.37
N VAL A 9 10.32 5.84 3.38
CA VAL A 9 10.78 5.67 2.01
C VAL A 9 11.19 7.02 1.46
N THR A 10 12.02 7.02 0.44
CA THR A 10 12.41 8.26 -0.24
C THR A 10 11.62 8.37 -1.54
N ILE A 11 10.91 9.47 -1.70
CA ILE A 11 10.09 9.75 -2.88
C ILE A 11 10.56 11.09 -3.45
N ARG A 12 11.04 11.08 -4.68
CA ARG A 12 11.51 12.29 -5.36
C ARG A 12 12.49 13.10 -4.52
N GLY A 13 13.41 12.40 -3.85
CA GLY A 13 14.41 13.05 -3.01
C GLY A 13 13.92 13.46 -1.63
N HIS A 14 12.66 13.23 -1.31
CA HIS A 14 12.10 13.56 0.00
C HIS A 14 11.81 12.32 0.81
N ARG A 15 12.13 12.37 2.08
CA ARG A 15 11.85 11.27 2.98
C ARG A 15 10.39 11.34 3.41
N THR A 16 9.67 10.26 3.20
CA THR A 16 8.26 10.18 3.53
C THR A 16 8.05 9.02 4.51
N SER A 17 7.27 9.25 5.54
CA SER A 17 6.98 8.25 6.56
C SER A 17 5.52 7.84 6.52
N PHE A 18 5.28 6.59 6.83
CA PHE A 18 3.91 6.08 7.02
C PHE A 18 3.94 5.01 8.09
N SER A 19 2.79 4.70 8.66
CA SER A 19 2.68 3.71 9.70
C SER A 19 1.68 2.64 9.31
N LEU A 20 2.08 1.38 9.39
CA LEU A 20 1.22 0.25 9.04
C LEU A 20 1.46 -0.88 10.02
N GLU A 21 0.40 -1.61 10.29
CA GLU A 21 0.52 -2.89 10.95
C GLU A 21 1.25 -3.86 10.02
N GLN A 22 1.96 -4.83 10.61
CA GLN A 22 2.76 -5.76 9.81
C GLN A 22 1.97 -6.47 8.70
N PRO A 23 0.75 -6.98 8.96
CA PRO A 23 -0.01 -7.61 7.88
C PRO A 23 -0.29 -6.69 6.69
N PHE A 24 -0.52 -5.40 6.95
CA PHE A 24 -0.72 -4.44 5.87
C PHE A 24 0.57 -4.18 5.11
N PHE A 25 1.70 -4.11 5.82
CA PHE A 25 2.98 -3.91 5.16
C PHE A 25 3.36 -5.12 4.30
N ASP A 26 3.10 -6.33 4.81
CA ASP A 26 3.34 -7.55 4.05
C ASP A 26 2.49 -7.57 2.77
N ALA A 27 1.22 -7.20 2.88
CA ALA A 27 0.34 -7.13 1.71
C ALA A 27 0.83 -6.07 0.71
N LEU A 28 1.29 -4.94 1.20
CA LEU A 28 1.84 -3.89 0.35
C LEU A 28 3.08 -4.39 -0.41
N THR A 29 3.94 -5.13 0.27
CA THR A 29 5.12 -5.72 -0.35
C THR A 29 4.73 -6.71 -1.45
N GLU A 30 3.70 -7.52 -1.21
CA GLU A 30 3.20 -8.47 -2.21
C GLU A 30 2.62 -7.74 -3.43
N ILE A 31 1.87 -6.67 -3.20
CA ILE A 31 1.31 -5.87 -4.29
C ILE A 31 2.45 -5.30 -5.14
N ALA A 32 3.47 -4.75 -4.52
CA ALA A 32 4.62 -4.21 -5.22
C ALA A 32 5.31 -5.29 -6.05
N GLY A 33 5.50 -6.47 -5.46
CA GLY A 33 6.14 -7.59 -6.15
C GLY A 33 5.35 -8.03 -7.38
N ARG A 34 4.02 -8.14 -7.27
CA ARG A 34 3.18 -8.52 -8.41
C ARG A 34 3.20 -7.48 -9.52
N ARG A 35 3.38 -6.22 -9.17
CA ARG A 35 3.42 -5.13 -10.14
C ARG A 35 4.83 -4.87 -10.68
N GLY A 36 5.83 -5.59 -10.19
CA GLY A 36 7.22 -5.38 -10.61
C GLY A 36 7.79 -4.05 -10.13
N LEU A 37 7.29 -3.54 -9.00
CA LEU A 37 7.69 -2.25 -8.45
C LEU A 37 8.31 -2.43 -7.07
N SER A 38 9.08 -1.42 -6.65
CA SER A 38 9.52 -1.36 -5.27
C SER A 38 8.38 -0.85 -4.40
N VAL A 39 8.46 -1.12 -3.09
CA VAL A 39 7.48 -0.58 -2.14
C VAL A 39 7.49 0.95 -2.23
N ALA A 40 8.68 1.57 -2.34
CA ALA A 40 8.76 3.02 -2.46
C ALA A 40 8.01 3.53 -3.70
N ALA A 41 8.08 2.81 -4.81
CA ALA A 41 7.38 3.21 -6.02
C ALA A 41 5.86 3.15 -5.85
N VAL A 42 5.36 2.10 -5.18
CA VAL A 42 3.92 1.99 -4.90
C VAL A 42 3.47 3.11 -3.96
N VAL A 43 4.26 3.38 -2.92
CA VAL A 43 3.95 4.46 -1.98
C VAL A 43 3.94 5.81 -2.70
N ALA A 44 4.89 6.02 -3.61
CA ALA A 44 4.94 7.27 -4.38
C ALA A 44 3.69 7.44 -5.24
N GLU A 45 3.22 6.37 -5.85
CA GLU A 45 2.01 6.41 -6.66
C GLU A 45 0.78 6.76 -5.81
N VAL A 46 0.64 6.12 -4.66
CA VAL A 46 -0.47 6.41 -3.75
C VAL A 46 -0.39 7.84 -3.23
N ASP A 47 0.82 8.27 -2.84
CA ASP A 47 1.01 9.63 -2.34
C ASP A 47 0.64 10.68 -3.38
N GLY A 48 0.99 10.43 -4.64
CA GLY A 48 0.68 11.34 -5.73
C GLY A 48 -0.80 11.40 -6.09
N ASN A 49 -1.55 10.35 -5.77
CA ASN A 49 -2.96 10.25 -6.13
C ASN A 49 -3.91 10.51 -4.97
N ARG A 50 -3.41 10.58 -3.74
CA ARG A 50 -4.30 10.80 -2.61
C ARG A 50 -4.82 12.23 -2.59
N PRO A 51 -6.07 12.43 -2.14
CA PRO A 51 -6.61 13.78 -2.02
C PRO A 51 -5.79 14.60 -1.03
N LYS A 52 -5.75 15.90 -1.26
CA LYS A 52 -5.05 16.81 -0.37
C LYS A 52 -5.62 16.67 1.04
N GLY A 53 -4.74 16.53 2.01
CA GLY A 53 -5.14 16.37 3.41
C GLY A 53 -5.44 14.94 3.81
N ALA A 54 -5.49 14.01 2.87
CA ALA A 54 -5.69 12.60 3.20
C ALA A 54 -4.43 12.02 3.83
N ASN A 55 -4.62 11.15 4.82
CA ASN A 55 -3.52 10.50 5.51
C ASN A 55 -2.92 9.40 4.64
N LEU A 56 -1.60 9.42 4.47
CA LEU A 56 -0.92 8.44 3.61
C LEU A 56 -1.09 7.01 4.14
N SER A 57 -0.97 6.82 5.45
CA SER A 57 -1.15 5.49 6.04
C SER A 57 -2.54 4.94 5.76
N SER A 58 -3.56 5.78 5.88
CA SER A 58 -4.92 5.39 5.56
C SER A 58 -5.09 5.07 4.09
N ALA A 59 -4.48 5.86 3.21
CA ALA A 59 -4.55 5.61 1.78
C ALA A 59 -3.90 4.27 1.41
N LEU A 60 -2.80 3.92 2.08
CA LEU A 60 -2.14 2.63 1.86
C LEU A 60 -3.01 1.46 2.35
N ARG A 61 -3.70 1.63 3.49
CA ARG A 61 -4.61 0.60 3.98
C ARG A 61 -5.77 0.40 3.00
N VAL A 62 -6.30 1.47 2.45
CA VAL A 62 -7.37 1.39 1.46
C VAL A 62 -6.88 0.66 0.21
N LEU A 63 -5.66 0.95 -0.24
CA LEU A 63 -5.07 0.23 -1.38
C LEU A 63 -5.02 -1.27 -1.11
N VAL A 64 -4.55 -1.66 0.08
CA VAL A 64 -4.46 -3.07 0.45
C VAL A 64 -5.84 -3.71 0.50
N LEU A 65 -6.80 -3.02 1.08
CA LEU A 65 -8.17 -3.52 1.15
C LEU A 65 -8.77 -3.70 -0.25
N ASP A 66 -8.61 -2.69 -1.10
CA ASP A 66 -9.13 -2.77 -2.47
C ASP A 66 -8.50 -3.92 -3.24
N ASP A 67 -7.20 -4.11 -3.09
CA ASP A 67 -6.50 -5.21 -3.73
C ASP A 67 -7.06 -6.57 -3.26
N ALA A 68 -7.27 -6.71 -1.95
CA ALA A 68 -7.80 -7.94 -1.39
C ALA A 68 -9.22 -8.21 -1.87
N ARG A 69 -10.04 -7.16 -1.96
CA ARG A 69 -11.42 -7.29 -2.42
C ARG A 69 -11.49 -7.65 -3.89
N GLN A 70 -10.61 -7.09 -4.70
CA GLN A 70 -10.54 -7.44 -6.11
C GLN A 70 -10.10 -8.89 -6.28
N ALA A 71 -9.11 -9.33 -5.52
CA ALA A 71 -8.65 -10.71 -5.57
C ALA A 71 -9.76 -11.68 -5.15
N SER A 72 -10.52 -11.31 -4.12
CA SER A 72 -11.62 -12.13 -3.62
C SER A 72 -12.82 -12.13 -4.57
N ALA A 73 -13.07 -11.01 -5.24
CA ALA A 73 -14.15 -10.86 -6.19
C ALA A 73 -13.81 -11.43 -7.56
N ALA A 74 -12.54 -11.67 -7.83
CA ALA A 74 -12.13 -12.27 -9.08
C ALA A 74 -12.91 -13.55 -9.25
N PRO A 75 -13.64 -13.70 -10.35
CA PRO A 75 -14.44 -14.86 -10.58
C PRO A 75 -13.50 -16.02 -10.67
N ALA A 76 -13.74 -16.68 -9.85
CA ALA A 76 -12.96 -17.80 -9.99
C ALA A 76 -13.32 -18.40 -11.30
N ASN A 77 -13.96 -17.63 -11.67
CA ASN A 77 -14.29 -17.85 -12.28
C ASN A 77 -14.16 -18.29 -12.81
N GLY A 78 -13.85 -18.23 -12.67
CA GLY A 78 -13.89 -18.45 -13.24
C GLY A 78 -14.55 -19.07 -13.39
N ALA A 79 -14.86 -18.97 -13.29
CA ALA A 79 -15.36 -19.64 -13.37
C ALA A 79 -15.69 -19.98 -13.36
#